data_930c7f3ab0a776e16492bacb6bf4c38d
#
_entry.id   930c7f3ab0a776e16492bacb6bf4c38d
#
_cell.length_a   1.000
_cell.length_b   1.000
_cell.length_c   1.000
_cell.angle_alpha   90.00
_cell.angle_beta   90.00
_cell.angle_gamma   90.00
#
_symmetry.space_group_name_H-M   'P 1'
#
loop_
_entity.id
_entity.type
_entity.pdbx_description
1 polymer ?
#
loop_
_entity_poly.entity_id
_entity_poly.type
_entity_poly.pdbx_seq_one_letter_code
_entity_poly.pdbx_strand_id
1 'polypeptide(L)'
;MKNISILGSTGSIGTQTLDIVRANDDLNVVAIAAGSNITKLEEQIREFHPELVCVFNEDAALKLKDAVKDTSVKLVAGMDGLIEAAVYEKAEIVVTAFVGMIGIRPTLEAIKAGKDIALANKETLVTAGHIVMSMAKEYGVKILPVDSEHSAIFQCLNGENSREIDKILLTASGGPFRGRTREQMKNVQVEDALKHPNWSMGQKITIDSATMVNKGLEVIEAKWLFGVGLDDVQVVVQPQSLIHSMVQFKDGAIMAQLGTPDMRLPIQYALYYPERRFLAGERVDFGK
;
A
#
# COMPACT_ATOMS: atom_id res chain seq x y z
N MET A 1 -18.20 -13.21 -4.52
CA MET A 1 -16.89 -12.92 -5.18
C MET A 1 -16.71 -11.43 -5.10
N LYS A 2 -15.62 -10.95 -4.49
CA LYS A 2 -15.31 -9.53 -4.33
C LYS A 2 -14.54 -9.03 -5.54
N ASN A 3 -15.02 -8.00 -6.19
CA ASN A 3 -14.39 -7.40 -7.36
C ASN A 3 -13.40 -6.30 -6.95
N ILE A 4 -12.18 -6.37 -7.48
CA ILE A 4 -11.12 -5.43 -7.16
C ILE A 4 -10.59 -4.73 -8.40
N SER A 5 -10.22 -3.45 -8.26
CA SER A 5 -9.41 -2.70 -9.21
C SER A 5 -8.01 -2.50 -8.63
N ILE A 6 -6.95 -2.67 -9.43
CA ILE A 6 -5.57 -2.54 -8.97
C ILE A 6 -4.86 -1.46 -9.77
N LEU A 7 -4.63 -0.32 -9.16
CA LEU A 7 -3.88 0.79 -9.75
C LEU A 7 -2.39 0.64 -9.41
N GLY A 8 -1.59 0.25 -10.40
CA GLY A 8 -0.17 -0.07 -10.23
C GLY A 8 0.11 -1.58 -10.14
N SER A 9 -0.61 -2.39 -10.92
CA SER A 9 -0.59 -3.85 -10.88
C SER A 9 0.79 -4.47 -11.16
N THR A 10 1.64 -3.82 -11.93
CA THR A 10 2.99 -4.30 -12.29
C THR A 10 4.06 -3.98 -11.27
N GLY A 11 3.74 -3.14 -10.26
CA GLY A 11 4.63 -2.78 -9.16
C GLY A 11 4.71 -3.86 -8.07
N SER A 12 5.53 -3.61 -7.04
CA SER A 12 5.73 -4.57 -5.93
C SER A 12 4.42 -4.90 -5.20
N ILE A 13 3.63 -3.91 -4.83
CA ILE A 13 2.35 -4.11 -4.14
C ILE A 13 1.32 -4.74 -5.09
N GLY A 14 1.24 -4.26 -6.33
CA GLY A 14 0.29 -4.80 -7.31
C GLY A 14 0.51 -6.28 -7.60
N THR A 15 1.76 -6.72 -7.75
CA THR A 15 2.06 -8.14 -7.98
C THR A 15 1.75 -9.00 -6.76
N GLN A 16 2.05 -8.54 -5.56
CA GLN A 16 1.68 -9.24 -4.33
C GLN A 16 0.17 -9.26 -4.10
N THR A 17 -0.56 -8.24 -4.56
CA THR A 17 -2.03 -8.27 -4.59
C THR A 17 -2.53 -9.39 -5.51
N LEU A 18 -1.93 -9.54 -6.69
CA LEU A 18 -2.28 -10.61 -7.61
C LEU A 18 -1.91 -12.01 -7.09
N ASP A 19 -0.84 -12.14 -6.27
CA ASP A 19 -0.53 -13.40 -5.58
C ASP A 19 -1.63 -13.79 -4.59
N ILE A 20 -2.25 -12.81 -3.91
CA ILE A 20 -3.40 -13.06 -3.05
C ILE A 20 -4.63 -13.48 -3.86
N VAL A 21 -4.87 -12.86 -5.00
CA VAL A 21 -5.97 -13.24 -5.91
C VAL A 21 -5.80 -14.68 -6.39
N ARG A 22 -4.59 -15.08 -6.79
CA ARG A 22 -4.31 -16.48 -7.20
C ARG A 22 -4.61 -17.50 -6.10
N ALA A 23 -4.44 -17.12 -4.85
CA ALA A 23 -4.63 -17.99 -3.71
C ALA A 23 -6.07 -18.02 -3.17
N ASN A 24 -6.99 -17.20 -3.72
CA ASN A 24 -8.33 -17.03 -3.18
C ASN A 24 -9.38 -16.91 -4.31
N ASP A 25 -10.20 -17.93 -4.46
CA ASP A 25 -11.21 -18.04 -5.53
C ASP A 25 -12.39 -17.05 -5.38
N ASP A 26 -12.49 -16.35 -4.27
CA ASP A 26 -13.54 -15.36 -3.98
C ASP A 26 -13.15 -13.90 -4.31
N LEU A 27 -11.95 -13.68 -4.86
CA LEU A 27 -11.49 -12.41 -5.40
C LEU A 27 -11.50 -12.43 -6.94
N ASN A 28 -11.92 -11.33 -7.55
CA ASN A 28 -11.95 -11.15 -9.00
C ASN A 28 -11.33 -9.81 -9.38
N VAL A 29 -10.41 -9.81 -10.33
CA VAL A 29 -9.77 -8.59 -10.84
C VAL A 29 -10.56 -8.07 -12.03
N VAL A 30 -11.28 -6.97 -11.85
CA VAL A 30 -12.10 -6.37 -12.91
C VAL A 30 -11.40 -5.26 -13.67
N ALA A 31 -10.45 -4.57 -13.03
CA ALA A 31 -9.65 -3.53 -13.68
C ALA A 31 -8.21 -3.55 -13.16
N ILE A 32 -7.25 -3.29 -14.04
CA ILE A 32 -5.85 -3.11 -13.68
C ILE A 32 -5.25 -1.90 -14.38
N ALA A 33 -4.27 -1.26 -13.75
CA ALA A 33 -3.55 -0.17 -14.35
C ALA A 33 -2.04 -0.29 -14.10
N ALA A 34 -1.24 0.11 -15.09
CA ALA A 34 0.22 0.17 -14.97
C ALA A 34 0.78 1.47 -15.55
N GLY A 35 2.02 1.81 -15.19
CA GLY A 35 2.73 2.97 -15.74
C GLY A 35 3.12 2.76 -17.19
N SER A 36 4.18 1.97 -17.43
CA SER A 36 4.75 1.70 -18.76
C SER A 36 5.23 0.26 -18.96
N ASN A 37 5.17 -0.59 -17.93
CA ASN A 37 5.61 -1.98 -18.03
C ASN A 37 4.54 -2.85 -18.71
N ILE A 38 4.46 -2.74 -20.05
CA ILE A 38 3.44 -3.43 -20.86
C ILE A 38 3.68 -4.93 -20.95
N THR A 39 4.92 -5.42 -20.89
CA THR A 39 5.21 -6.85 -20.94
C THR A 39 4.56 -7.59 -19.77
N LYS A 40 4.83 -7.10 -18.55
CA LYS A 40 4.21 -7.68 -17.35
C LYS A 40 2.70 -7.46 -17.30
N LEU A 41 2.24 -6.33 -17.84
CA LEU A 41 0.82 -6.03 -17.91
C LEU A 41 0.08 -6.98 -18.87
N GLU A 42 0.68 -7.34 -20.01
CA GLU A 42 0.14 -8.33 -20.93
C GLU A 42 0.00 -9.71 -20.28
N GLU A 43 1.04 -10.16 -19.54
CA GLU A 43 0.97 -11.40 -18.77
C GLU A 43 -0.21 -11.40 -17.78
N GLN A 44 -0.39 -10.28 -17.07
CA GLN A 44 -1.50 -10.10 -16.13
C GLN A 44 -2.88 -10.08 -16.82
N ILE A 45 -2.99 -9.46 -18.00
CA ILE A 45 -4.22 -9.48 -18.81
C ILE A 45 -4.60 -10.91 -19.19
N ARG A 46 -3.62 -11.69 -19.65
CA ARG A 46 -3.84 -13.08 -20.09
C ARG A 46 -4.15 -14.03 -18.95
N GLU A 47 -3.65 -13.74 -17.75
CA GLU A 47 -3.86 -14.58 -16.58
C GLU A 47 -5.19 -14.26 -15.85
N PHE A 48 -5.46 -12.96 -15.62
CA PHE A 48 -6.59 -12.55 -14.78
C PHE A 48 -7.83 -12.10 -15.56
N HIS A 49 -7.72 -11.94 -16.87
CA HIS A 49 -8.82 -11.55 -17.76
C HIS A 49 -9.63 -10.32 -17.28
N PRO A 50 -8.98 -9.21 -16.89
CA PRO A 50 -9.69 -8.02 -16.45
C PRO A 50 -10.54 -7.46 -17.62
N GLU A 51 -11.65 -6.79 -17.27
CA GLU A 51 -12.51 -6.16 -18.27
C GLU A 51 -11.94 -4.82 -18.77
N LEU A 52 -11.21 -4.10 -17.88
CA LEU A 52 -10.61 -2.80 -18.16
C LEU A 52 -9.12 -2.80 -17.82
N VAL A 53 -8.31 -2.26 -18.71
CA VAL A 53 -6.87 -2.08 -18.51
C VAL A 53 -6.47 -0.65 -18.85
N CYS A 54 -5.75 0.01 -17.94
CA CYS A 54 -5.17 1.32 -18.18
C CYS A 54 -3.64 1.24 -18.27
N VAL A 55 -3.07 1.88 -19.30
CA VAL A 55 -1.64 2.18 -19.37
C VAL A 55 -1.46 3.69 -19.21
N PHE A 56 -0.82 4.13 -18.13
CA PHE A 56 -0.66 5.56 -17.87
C PHE A 56 0.18 6.27 -18.95
N ASN A 57 1.21 5.59 -19.47
CA ASN A 57 2.00 6.09 -20.58
C ASN A 57 1.29 5.79 -21.91
N GLU A 58 0.88 6.83 -22.65
CA GLU A 58 0.10 6.72 -23.87
C GLU A 58 0.83 6.01 -25.01
N ASP A 59 2.16 6.24 -25.16
CA ASP A 59 2.96 5.55 -26.17
C ASP A 59 3.08 4.04 -25.88
N ALA A 60 3.17 3.69 -24.60
CA ALA A 60 3.17 2.29 -24.19
C ALA A 60 1.79 1.65 -24.40
N ALA A 61 0.70 2.40 -24.22
CA ALA A 61 -0.66 1.92 -24.48
C ALA A 61 -0.85 1.54 -25.97
N LEU A 62 -0.34 2.34 -26.89
CA LEU A 62 -0.39 2.03 -28.33
C LEU A 62 0.30 0.71 -28.65
N LYS A 63 1.46 0.44 -28.03
CA LYS A 63 2.18 -0.83 -28.22
C LYS A 63 1.45 -2.03 -27.63
N LEU A 64 0.86 -1.86 -26.44
CA LEU A 64 0.09 -2.94 -25.80
C LEU A 64 -1.16 -3.30 -26.60
N LYS A 65 -1.80 -2.33 -27.26
CA LYS A 65 -3.02 -2.55 -28.05
C LYS A 65 -2.85 -3.64 -29.10
N ASP A 66 -1.70 -3.66 -29.76
CA ASP A 66 -1.40 -4.68 -30.78
C ASP A 66 -1.15 -6.06 -30.14
N ALA A 67 -0.50 -6.07 -28.96
CA ALA A 67 -0.18 -7.30 -28.25
C ALA A 67 -1.42 -8.02 -27.70
N VAL A 68 -2.47 -7.26 -27.32
CA VAL A 68 -3.69 -7.82 -26.70
C VAL A 68 -4.92 -7.81 -27.60
N LYS A 69 -4.75 -7.61 -28.92
CA LYS A 69 -5.85 -7.57 -29.90
C LYS A 69 -6.68 -8.85 -29.99
N ASP A 70 -6.14 -9.95 -29.50
CA ASP A 70 -6.77 -11.26 -29.40
C ASP A 70 -7.62 -11.42 -28.13
N THR A 71 -7.66 -10.42 -27.28
CA THR A 71 -8.44 -10.39 -26.04
C THR A 71 -9.66 -9.46 -26.18
N SER A 72 -10.63 -9.58 -25.27
CA SER A 72 -11.81 -8.70 -25.21
C SER A 72 -11.62 -7.50 -24.27
N VAL A 73 -10.42 -7.27 -23.76
CA VAL A 73 -10.15 -6.25 -22.78
C VAL A 73 -10.35 -4.84 -23.35
N LYS A 74 -11.02 -3.96 -22.59
CA LYS A 74 -11.06 -2.54 -22.89
C LYS A 74 -9.75 -1.88 -22.47
N LEU A 75 -8.99 -1.35 -23.44
CA LEU A 75 -7.74 -0.63 -23.17
C LEU A 75 -7.96 0.88 -23.20
N VAL A 76 -7.53 1.55 -22.12
CA VAL A 76 -7.55 3.00 -21.96
C VAL A 76 -6.16 3.52 -21.57
N ALA A 77 -5.94 4.85 -21.65
CA ALA A 77 -4.63 5.42 -21.39
C ALA A 77 -4.69 6.75 -20.62
N GLY A 78 -3.55 7.15 -20.08
CA GLY A 78 -3.37 8.44 -19.42
C GLY A 78 -4.14 8.57 -18.10
N MET A 79 -4.30 9.82 -17.64
CA MET A 79 -4.97 10.10 -16.37
C MET A 79 -6.47 9.78 -16.41
N ASP A 80 -7.14 10.07 -17.51
CA ASP A 80 -8.58 9.80 -17.63
C ASP A 80 -8.84 8.28 -17.64
N GLY A 81 -7.99 7.51 -18.31
CA GLY A 81 -8.04 6.05 -18.25
C GLY A 81 -7.74 5.50 -16.85
N LEU A 82 -6.82 6.13 -16.11
CA LEU A 82 -6.50 5.73 -14.74
C LEU A 82 -7.69 6.00 -13.79
N ILE A 83 -8.37 7.12 -13.98
CA ILE A 83 -9.62 7.45 -13.25
C ILE A 83 -10.70 6.43 -13.63
N GLU A 84 -10.88 6.11 -14.92
CA GLU A 84 -11.86 5.11 -15.35
C GLU A 84 -11.62 3.74 -14.70
N ALA A 85 -10.36 3.32 -14.57
CA ALA A 85 -10.02 2.08 -13.85
C ALA A 85 -10.33 2.18 -12.35
N ALA A 86 -10.13 3.36 -11.73
CA ALA A 86 -10.40 3.60 -10.31
C ALA A 86 -11.91 3.58 -9.99
N VAL A 87 -12.74 4.10 -10.90
CA VAL A 87 -14.20 4.20 -10.70
C VAL A 87 -14.97 3.07 -11.40
N TYR A 88 -14.29 2.05 -11.90
CA TYR A 88 -14.91 0.98 -12.66
C TYR A 88 -16.12 0.41 -11.91
N GLU A 89 -17.29 0.37 -12.58
CA GLU A 89 -18.58 0.17 -11.92
C GLU A 89 -18.65 -1.09 -11.07
N LYS A 90 -18.04 -2.19 -11.56
CA LYS A 90 -18.06 -3.49 -10.90
C LYS A 90 -17.06 -3.60 -9.72
N ALA A 91 -16.07 -2.71 -9.63
CA ALA A 91 -15.11 -2.75 -8.54
C ALA A 91 -15.77 -2.34 -7.22
N GLU A 92 -15.53 -3.09 -6.16
CA GLU A 92 -15.98 -2.80 -4.80
C GLU A 92 -14.88 -2.12 -3.98
N ILE A 93 -13.62 -2.49 -4.24
CA ILE A 93 -12.43 -1.96 -3.58
C ILE A 93 -11.35 -1.64 -4.62
N VAL A 94 -10.62 -0.56 -4.38
CA VAL A 94 -9.52 -0.10 -5.24
C VAL A 94 -8.22 -0.18 -4.47
N VAL A 95 -7.27 -0.97 -4.97
CA VAL A 95 -5.89 -1.00 -4.46
C VAL A 95 -5.10 0.11 -5.14
N THR A 96 -4.67 1.11 -4.38
CA THR A 96 -3.93 2.26 -4.91
C THR A 96 -2.44 2.08 -4.66
N ALA A 97 -1.70 1.59 -5.67
CA ALA A 97 -0.29 1.21 -5.59
C ALA A 97 0.62 1.95 -6.59
N PHE A 98 0.16 3.05 -7.16
CA PHE A 98 1.01 3.98 -7.90
C PHE A 98 1.93 4.75 -6.95
N VAL A 99 3.14 5.05 -7.40
CA VAL A 99 4.11 5.82 -6.62
C VAL A 99 3.93 7.33 -6.87
N GLY A 100 4.05 8.14 -5.82
CA GLY A 100 3.99 9.59 -5.91
C GLY A 100 2.56 10.15 -5.99
N MET A 101 2.43 11.39 -6.47
CA MET A 101 1.16 12.13 -6.44
C MET A 101 0.15 11.71 -7.52
N ILE A 102 0.54 10.87 -8.47
CA ILE A 102 -0.34 10.39 -9.55
C ILE A 102 -1.60 9.72 -8.99
N GLY A 103 -1.47 9.02 -7.86
CA GLY A 103 -2.56 8.30 -7.21
C GLY A 103 -3.66 9.19 -6.58
N ILE A 104 -3.42 10.49 -6.36
CA ILE A 104 -4.35 11.37 -5.63
C ILE A 104 -5.69 11.50 -6.38
N ARG A 105 -5.68 11.93 -7.64
CA ARG A 105 -6.92 12.13 -8.41
C ARG A 105 -7.74 10.85 -8.56
N PRO A 106 -7.17 9.71 -8.99
CA PRO A 106 -7.93 8.46 -9.07
C PRO A 106 -8.51 8.02 -7.72
N THR A 107 -7.77 8.23 -6.61
CA THR A 107 -8.27 7.91 -5.26
C THR A 107 -9.47 8.76 -4.88
N LEU A 108 -9.44 10.07 -5.14
CA LEU A 108 -10.55 10.97 -4.85
C LEU A 108 -11.79 10.62 -5.68
N GLU A 109 -11.62 10.30 -6.96
CA GLU A 109 -12.75 9.90 -7.81
C GLU A 109 -13.30 8.51 -7.41
N ALA A 110 -12.45 7.56 -6.99
CA ALA A 110 -12.90 6.28 -6.44
C ALA A 110 -13.74 6.45 -5.16
N ILE A 111 -13.32 7.36 -4.26
CA ILE A 111 -14.08 7.72 -3.05
C ILE A 111 -15.45 8.27 -3.42
N LYS A 112 -15.53 9.23 -4.35
CA LYS A 112 -16.81 9.78 -4.86
C LYS A 112 -17.72 8.71 -5.47
N ALA A 113 -17.11 7.70 -6.09
CA ALA A 113 -17.82 6.56 -6.66
C ALA A 113 -18.21 5.49 -5.61
N GLY A 114 -18.01 5.76 -4.32
CA GLY A 114 -18.38 4.87 -3.22
C GLY A 114 -17.51 3.62 -3.10
N LYS A 115 -16.25 3.65 -3.60
CA LYS A 115 -15.34 2.51 -3.55
C LYS A 115 -14.50 2.56 -2.27
N ASP A 116 -14.37 1.44 -1.57
CA ASP A 116 -13.39 1.29 -0.49
C ASP A 116 -11.97 1.35 -1.07
N ILE A 117 -11.03 1.91 -0.33
CA ILE A 117 -9.65 2.12 -0.78
C ILE A 117 -8.69 1.27 0.05
N ALA A 118 -8.01 0.31 -0.57
CA ALA A 118 -6.83 -0.35 -0.02
C ALA A 118 -5.60 0.53 -0.38
N LEU A 119 -5.20 1.38 0.57
CA LEU A 119 -4.25 2.46 0.33
C LEU A 119 -2.81 1.99 0.55
N ALA A 120 -2.05 1.84 -0.53
CA ALA A 120 -0.60 1.62 -0.49
C ALA A 120 0.21 2.88 -0.87
N ASN A 121 -0.42 3.83 -1.55
CA ASN A 121 0.20 5.10 -1.97
C ASN A 121 0.13 6.12 -0.81
N LYS A 122 1.13 6.11 0.07
CA LYS A 122 1.18 7.00 1.24
C LYS A 122 1.22 8.48 0.89
N GLU A 123 1.80 8.83 -0.27
CA GLU A 123 1.90 10.20 -0.74
C GLU A 123 0.51 10.85 -0.92
N THR A 124 -0.51 10.05 -1.16
CA THR A 124 -1.91 10.51 -1.23
C THR A 124 -2.34 11.17 0.08
N LEU A 125 -2.07 10.56 1.23
CA LEU A 125 -2.39 11.15 2.54
C LEU A 125 -1.38 12.20 2.98
N VAL A 126 -0.11 12.03 2.67
CA VAL A 126 0.91 13.03 2.99
C VAL A 126 0.58 14.38 2.35
N THR A 127 0.14 14.36 1.10
CA THR A 127 -0.13 15.59 0.32
C THR A 127 -1.56 16.10 0.50
N ALA A 128 -2.55 15.20 0.53
CA ALA A 128 -3.97 15.54 0.46
C ALA A 128 -4.81 14.88 1.58
N GLY A 129 -4.19 14.48 2.70
CA GLY A 129 -4.86 13.71 3.75
C GLY A 129 -6.12 14.37 4.31
N HIS A 130 -6.12 15.69 4.48
CA HIS A 130 -7.30 16.44 4.94
C HIS A 130 -8.47 16.36 3.95
N ILE A 131 -8.19 16.32 2.65
CA ILE A 131 -9.22 16.17 1.60
C ILE A 131 -9.71 14.72 1.57
N VAL A 132 -8.77 13.77 1.48
CA VAL A 132 -9.06 12.34 1.35
C VAL A 132 -9.90 11.83 2.53
N MET A 133 -9.49 12.12 3.77
CA MET A 133 -10.20 11.64 4.95
C MET A 133 -11.56 12.30 5.13
N SER A 134 -11.69 13.60 4.79
CA SER A 134 -12.99 14.29 4.81
C SER A 134 -13.96 13.69 3.80
N MET A 135 -13.49 13.45 2.57
CA MET A 135 -14.31 12.83 1.53
C MET A 135 -14.66 11.38 1.85
N ALA A 136 -13.72 10.59 2.37
CA ALA A 136 -14.00 9.22 2.79
C ALA A 136 -15.12 9.17 3.83
N LYS A 137 -15.11 10.09 4.79
CA LYS A 137 -16.18 10.24 5.79
C LYS A 137 -17.51 10.68 5.15
N GLU A 138 -17.49 11.64 4.25
CA GLU A 138 -18.68 12.16 3.55
C GLU A 138 -19.35 11.08 2.71
N TYR A 139 -18.56 10.32 1.94
CA TYR A 139 -19.09 9.26 1.06
C TYR A 139 -19.25 7.90 1.76
N GLY A 140 -18.89 7.79 3.04
CA GLY A 140 -19.06 6.56 3.83
C GLY A 140 -18.17 5.40 3.40
N VAL A 141 -17.03 5.68 2.75
CA VAL A 141 -16.07 4.67 2.29
C VAL A 141 -14.93 4.48 3.29
N LYS A 142 -14.31 3.30 3.26
CA LYS A 142 -13.19 2.97 4.13
C LYS A 142 -11.86 3.24 3.44
N ILE A 143 -10.93 3.82 4.20
CA ILE A 143 -9.50 3.88 3.83
C ILE A 143 -8.79 2.80 4.63
N LEU A 144 -8.39 1.72 3.96
CA LEU A 144 -7.78 0.52 4.55
C LEU A 144 -6.27 0.56 4.28
N PRO A 145 -5.42 0.72 5.29
CA PRO A 145 -3.99 0.87 5.08
C PRO A 145 -3.34 -0.44 4.62
N VAL A 146 -2.50 -0.33 3.60
CA VAL A 146 -1.66 -1.41 3.07
C VAL A 146 -0.20 -1.26 3.53
N ASP A 147 0.25 -0.03 3.84
CA ASP A 147 1.56 0.16 4.47
C ASP A 147 1.64 -0.68 5.74
N SER A 148 2.76 -1.41 5.94
CA SER A 148 2.87 -2.44 6.99
C SER A 148 2.68 -1.87 8.39
N GLU A 149 3.26 -0.73 8.67
CA GLU A 149 3.18 -0.07 9.96
C GLU A 149 1.76 0.45 10.23
N HIS A 150 1.13 1.07 9.23
CA HIS A 150 -0.24 1.59 9.38
C HIS A 150 -1.27 0.46 9.44
N SER A 151 -1.07 -0.61 8.68
CA SER A 151 -1.88 -1.82 8.81
C SER A 151 -1.76 -2.43 10.21
N ALA A 152 -0.55 -2.45 10.80
CA ALA A 152 -0.33 -2.93 12.15
C ALA A 152 -1.10 -2.11 13.19
N ILE A 153 -1.01 -0.77 13.11
CA ILE A 153 -1.76 0.16 13.97
C ILE A 153 -3.27 -0.06 13.80
N PHE A 154 -3.75 -0.14 12.56
CA PHE A 154 -5.14 -0.39 12.24
C PHE A 154 -5.64 -1.72 12.83
N GLN A 155 -4.83 -2.78 12.79
CA GLN A 155 -5.14 -4.06 13.39
C GLN A 155 -5.19 -4.00 14.93
N CYS A 156 -4.29 -3.22 15.57
CA CYS A 156 -4.31 -2.99 17.01
C CYS A 156 -5.53 -2.20 17.46
N LEU A 157 -6.10 -1.37 16.60
CA LEU A 157 -7.28 -0.56 16.89
C LEU A 157 -8.61 -1.28 16.59
N ASN A 158 -8.57 -2.49 16.04
CA ASN A 158 -9.78 -3.22 15.68
C ASN A 158 -10.55 -3.65 16.94
N GLY A 159 -11.71 -3.05 17.15
CA GLY A 159 -12.54 -3.26 18.33
C GLY A 159 -12.25 -2.28 19.48
N GLU A 160 -11.25 -1.43 19.34
CA GLU A 160 -10.85 -0.45 20.33
C GLU A 160 -11.45 0.94 20.04
N ASN A 161 -11.50 1.78 21.06
CA ASN A 161 -11.93 3.16 20.91
C ASN A 161 -10.73 4.06 20.63
N SER A 162 -10.69 4.67 19.45
CA SER A 162 -9.59 5.55 19.03
C SER A 162 -9.38 6.77 19.96
N ARG A 163 -10.39 7.17 20.74
CA ARG A 163 -10.27 8.24 21.75
C ARG A 163 -9.39 7.87 22.94
N GLU A 164 -9.13 6.58 23.12
CA GLU A 164 -8.31 6.06 24.21
C GLU A 164 -6.84 5.87 23.81
N ILE A 165 -6.47 6.24 22.60
CA ILE A 165 -5.06 6.28 22.16
C ILE A 165 -4.32 7.33 23.01
N ASP A 166 -3.22 6.92 23.64
CA ASP A 166 -2.23 7.82 24.25
C ASP A 166 -1.14 8.14 23.24
N LYS A 167 -0.53 7.09 22.63
CA LYS A 167 0.51 7.23 21.60
C LYS A 167 0.45 6.14 20.55
N ILE A 168 0.85 6.50 19.35
CA ILE A 168 1.23 5.55 18.30
C ILE A 168 2.75 5.33 18.40
N LEU A 169 3.17 4.08 18.55
CA LEU A 169 4.57 3.67 18.53
C LEU A 169 4.91 3.12 17.16
N LEU A 170 5.31 4.02 16.26
CA LEU A 170 5.58 3.73 14.85
C LEU A 170 6.97 3.13 14.71
N THR A 171 7.07 1.85 14.35
CA THR A 171 8.37 1.18 14.25
C THR A 171 9.10 1.52 12.94
N ALA A 172 10.41 1.41 12.96
CA ALA A 172 11.29 1.57 11.81
C ALA A 172 12.43 0.57 11.86
N SER A 173 12.86 0.02 10.72
CA SER A 173 14.08 -0.80 10.65
C SER A 173 15.35 0.02 10.92
N GLY A 174 15.30 1.34 10.66
CA GLY A 174 16.42 2.26 10.71
C GLY A 174 17.24 2.31 9.41
N GLY A 175 16.89 1.49 8.41
CA GLY A 175 17.54 1.47 7.10
C GLY A 175 18.97 0.92 7.09
N PRO A 176 19.64 0.89 5.92
CA PRO A 176 20.97 0.31 5.75
C PRO A 176 22.09 1.13 6.41
N PHE A 177 21.85 2.39 6.76
CA PHE A 177 22.86 3.28 7.35
C PHE A 177 22.72 3.44 8.86
N ARG A 178 21.83 2.68 9.48
CA ARG A 178 21.66 2.70 10.94
C ARG A 178 22.96 2.47 11.67
N GLY A 179 23.26 3.35 12.66
CA GLY A 179 24.47 3.28 13.47
C GLY A 179 25.73 3.81 12.79
N ARG A 180 25.67 4.24 11.53
CA ARG A 180 26.82 4.86 10.86
C ARG A 180 26.97 6.33 11.25
N THR A 181 28.20 6.75 11.43
CA THR A 181 28.54 8.16 11.64
C THR A 181 28.53 8.92 10.31
N ARG A 182 28.45 10.25 10.37
CA ARG A 182 28.54 11.11 9.18
C ARG A 182 29.82 10.87 8.37
N GLU A 183 30.92 10.59 9.04
CA GLU A 183 32.22 10.28 8.41
C GLU A 183 32.14 8.98 7.59
N GLN A 184 31.54 7.95 8.16
CA GLN A 184 31.36 6.65 7.49
C GLN A 184 30.39 6.71 6.30
N MET A 185 29.60 7.79 6.21
CA MET A 185 28.63 7.98 5.11
C MET A 185 29.18 8.86 3.97
N LYS A 186 30.38 9.44 4.09
CA LYS A 186 30.93 10.34 3.06
C LYS A 186 31.04 9.72 1.66
N ASN A 187 31.30 8.42 1.60
CA ASN A 187 31.57 7.70 0.35
C ASN A 187 30.48 6.68 -0.02
N VAL A 188 29.29 6.75 0.62
CA VAL A 188 28.20 5.84 0.27
C VAL A 188 27.72 6.10 -1.16
N GLN A 189 27.41 5.02 -1.87
CA GLN A 189 26.88 5.03 -3.22
C GLN A 189 25.39 4.70 -3.22
N VAL A 190 24.74 4.89 -4.36
CA VAL A 190 23.31 4.56 -4.53
C VAL A 190 23.04 3.08 -4.24
N GLU A 191 23.95 2.22 -4.66
CA GLU A 191 23.87 0.77 -4.44
C GLU A 191 23.87 0.38 -2.96
N ASP A 192 24.53 1.18 -2.09
CA ASP A 192 24.51 0.96 -0.65
C ASP A 192 23.16 1.36 -0.03
N ALA A 193 22.55 2.42 -0.54
CA ALA A 193 21.22 2.86 -0.11
C ALA A 193 20.13 1.87 -0.56
N LEU A 194 20.32 1.16 -1.68
CA LEU A 194 19.39 0.16 -2.21
C LEU A 194 19.45 -1.19 -1.48
N LYS A 195 20.42 -1.41 -0.57
CA LYS A 195 20.56 -2.65 0.22
C LYS A 195 19.77 -2.57 1.54
N HIS A 196 18.45 -2.70 1.47
CA HIS A 196 17.65 -2.75 2.72
C HIS A 196 17.90 -4.06 3.48
N PRO A 197 18.10 -4.03 4.82
CA PRO A 197 18.51 -5.23 5.57
C PRO A 197 17.43 -6.32 5.67
N ASN A 198 16.12 -5.96 5.68
CA ASN A 198 15.05 -6.88 6.03
C ASN A 198 13.98 -7.01 4.93
N TRP A 199 13.82 -6.00 4.07
CA TRP A 199 12.74 -5.93 3.10
C TRP A 199 13.25 -5.88 1.67
N SER A 200 12.59 -6.61 0.78
CA SER A 200 12.74 -6.45 -0.67
C SER A 200 11.65 -5.52 -1.18
N MET A 201 12.02 -4.30 -1.52
CA MET A 201 11.08 -3.22 -1.86
C MET A 201 11.43 -2.56 -3.20
N GLY A 202 10.52 -1.71 -3.70
CA GLY A 202 10.79 -0.85 -4.84
C GLY A 202 11.93 0.15 -4.57
N GLN A 203 12.57 0.64 -5.61
CA GLN A 203 13.74 1.52 -5.49
C GLN A 203 13.46 2.80 -4.71
N LYS A 204 12.35 3.48 -4.99
CA LYS A 204 11.98 4.76 -4.34
C LYS A 204 11.87 4.59 -2.82
N ILE A 205 11.07 3.65 -2.34
CA ILE A 205 10.86 3.43 -0.90
C ILE A 205 12.14 2.94 -0.22
N THR A 206 13.00 2.18 -0.91
CA THR A 206 14.28 1.73 -0.37
C THR A 206 15.23 2.91 -0.13
N ILE A 207 15.31 3.86 -1.05
CA ILE A 207 16.07 5.11 -0.88
C ILE A 207 15.50 5.96 0.25
N ASP A 208 14.17 6.12 0.31
CA ASP A 208 13.51 6.88 1.38
C ASP A 208 13.79 6.25 2.76
N SER A 209 13.80 4.94 2.85
CA SER A 209 14.13 4.20 4.08
C SER A 209 15.58 4.40 4.52
N ALA A 210 16.52 4.51 3.56
CA ALA A 210 17.93 4.72 3.85
C ALA A 210 18.20 6.04 4.57
N THR A 211 17.36 7.05 4.35
CA THR A 211 17.47 8.40 4.93
C THR A 211 16.44 8.68 6.02
N MET A 212 15.60 7.73 6.39
CA MET A 212 14.44 7.87 7.29
C MET A 212 13.34 8.81 6.75
N VAL A 213 13.41 9.29 5.50
CA VAL A 213 12.35 10.08 4.86
C VAL A 213 11.06 9.28 4.79
N ASN A 214 11.14 7.98 4.47
CA ASN A 214 9.98 7.09 4.48
C ASN A 214 9.25 7.16 5.83
N LYS A 215 9.97 7.14 6.95
CA LYS A 215 9.37 7.22 8.29
C LYS A 215 8.73 8.58 8.57
N GLY A 216 9.32 9.65 8.06
CA GLY A 216 8.70 11.00 8.11
C GLY A 216 7.37 11.06 7.35
N LEU A 217 7.29 10.45 6.15
CA LEU A 217 6.04 10.34 5.39
C LEU A 217 4.99 9.53 6.15
N GLU A 218 5.40 8.45 6.78
CA GLU A 218 4.53 7.57 7.57
C GLU A 218 4.00 8.25 8.85
N VAL A 219 4.77 9.12 9.51
CA VAL A 219 4.27 9.94 10.64
C VAL A 219 3.11 10.84 10.17
N ILE A 220 3.24 11.46 9.00
CA ILE A 220 2.18 12.31 8.43
C ILE A 220 0.96 11.46 8.03
N GLU A 221 1.17 10.28 7.47
CA GLU A 221 0.12 9.35 7.11
C GLU A 221 -0.65 8.88 8.36
N ALA A 222 0.05 8.50 9.43
CA ALA A 222 -0.55 8.09 10.70
C ALA A 222 -1.45 9.17 11.30
N LYS A 223 -1.02 10.44 11.27
CA LYS A 223 -1.84 11.57 11.69
C LYS A 223 -3.20 11.58 11.02
N TRP A 224 -3.23 11.38 9.70
CA TRP A 224 -4.48 11.44 8.93
C TRP A 224 -5.34 10.18 9.12
N LEU A 225 -4.74 9.00 9.06
CA LEU A 225 -5.48 7.73 9.18
C LEU A 225 -6.12 7.56 10.56
N PHE A 226 -5.41 7.93 11.62
CA PHE A 226 -5.84 7.63 12.99
C PHE A 226 -6.34 8.86 13.76
N GLY A 227 -6.26 10.06 13.13
CA GLY A 227 -6.77 11.30 13.72
C GLY A 227 -6.00 11.75 14.95
N VAL A 228 -4.70 11.42 15.07
CA VAL A 228 -3.82 11.77 16.18
C VAL A 228 -3.00 13.03 15.87
N GLY A 229 -2.47 13.68 16.92
CA GLY A 229 -1.49 14.75 16.77
C GLY A 229 -0.12 14.21 16.31
N LEU A 230 0.72 15.08 15.74
CA LEU A 230 2.10 14.67 15.40
C LEU A 230 2.93 14.33 16.65
N ASP A 231 2.67 15.01 17.77
CA ASP A 231 3.35 14.77 19.05
C ASP A 231 2.92 13.44 19.72
N ASP A 232 1.81 12.87 19.27
CA ASP A 232 1.30 11.57 19.72
C ASP A 232 1.89 10.40 18.92
N VAL A 233 2.75 10.66 17.92
CA VAL A 233 3.42 9.63 17.10
C VAL A 233 4.89 9.57 17.49
N GLN A 234 5.27 8.49 18.16
CA GLN A 234 6.66 8.22 18.54
C GLN A 234 7.29 7.20 17.61
N VAL A 235 8.40 7.57 16.97
CA VAL A 235 9.18 6.63 16.14
C VAL A 235 10.09 5.78 17.02
N VAL A 236 10.01 4.45 16.84
CA VAL A 236 10.80 3.45 17.57
C VAL A 236 11.61 2.62 16.58
N VAL A 237 12.95 2.67 16.66
CA VAL A 237 13.81 1.85 15.80
C VAL A 237 13.85 0.43 16.33
N GLN A 238 13.32 -0.51 15.55
CA GLN A 238 13.28 -1.94 15.84
C GLN A 238 13.94 -2.70 14.67
N PRO A 239 15.23 -2.99 14.79
CA PRO A 239 16.04 -3.51 13.68
C PRO A 239 15.58 -4.84 13.11
N GLN A 240 14.98 -5.68 13.92
CA GLN A 240 14.53 -7.03 13.56
C GLN A 240 13.30 -7.00 12.64
N SER A 241 12.55 -5.90 12.63
CA SER A 241 11.31 -5.72 11.85
C SER A 241 10.27 -6.84 12.09
N LEU A 242 10.20 -7.37 13.32
CA LEU A 242 9.19 -8.34 13.74
C LEU A 242 7.94 -7.66 14.30
N ILE A 243 8.12 -6.53 15.00
CA ILE A 243 7.05 -5.67 15.46
C ILE A 243 6.81 -4.63 14.37
N HIS A 244 5.64 -4.69 13.75
CA HIS A 244 5.32 -3.79 12.63
C HIS A 244 4.77 -2.44 13.05
N SER A 245 4.25 -2.28 14.24
CA SER A 245 3.97 -1.08 15.03
C SER A 245 3.08 -1.43 16.22
N MET A 246 2.85 -0.43 17.09
CA MET A 246 2.13 -0.62 18.34
C MET A 246 1.26 0.61 18.62
N VAL A 247 0.24 0.40 19.46
CA VAL A 247 -0.61 1.46 20.03
C VAL A 247 -0.52 1.38 21.54
N GLN A 248 -0.15 2.49 22.18
CA GLN A 248 -0.23 2.66 23.61
C GLN A 248 -1.55 3.35 23.96
N PHE A 249 -2.29 2.79 24.88
CA PHE A 249 -3.55 3.34 25.38
C PHE A 249 -3.36 4.12 26.67
N LYS A 250 -4.34 4.95 27.03
CA LYS A 250 -4.31 5.83 28.22
C LYS A 250 -4.16 5.09 29.56
N ASP A 251 -4.57 3.84 29.63
CA ASP A 251 -4.37 2.97 30.79
C ASP A 251 -2.95 2.40 30.90
N GLY A 252 -2.10 2.69 29.92
CA GLY A 252 -0.72 2.20 29.82
C GLY A 252 -0.57 0.88 29.10
N ALA A 253 -1.66 0.23 28.68
CA ALA A 253 -1.58 -0.98 27.86
C ALA A 253 -0.97 -0.69 26.48
N ILE A 254 -0.18 -1.63 25.97
CA ILE A 254 0.40 -1.56 24.63
C ILE A 254 -0.06 -2.77 23.82
N MET A 255 -0.72 -2.52 22.68
CA MET A 255 -1.03 -3.55 21.71
C MET A 255 -0.09 -3.47 20.52
N ALA A 256 0.42 -4.61 20.07
CA ALA A 256 1.38 -4.71 19.00
C ALA A 256 0.96 -5.76 17.97
N GLN A 257 1.16 -5.45 16.69
CA GLN A 257 1.07 -6.45 15.63
C GLN A 257 2.46 -6.95 15.26
N LEU A 258 2.64 -8.26 15.30
CA LEU A 258 3.88 -8.93 14.96
C LEU A 258 3.68 -9.83 13.74
N GLY A 259 4.72 -9.93 12.90
CA GLY A 259 4.69 -10.76 11.71
C GLY A 259 6.06 -10.86 11.06
N THR A 260 6.20 -11.78 10.12
CA THR A 260 7.32 -11.79 9.19
C THR A 260 7.21 -10.63 8.20
N PRO A 261 8.31 -10.12 7.60
CA PRO A 261 8.28 -9.02 6.66
C PRO A 261 7.70 -9.46 5.29
N ASP A 262 6.36 -9.53 5.22
CA ASP A 262 5.59 -9.98 4.06
C ASP A 262 4.42 -9.02 3.80
N MET A 263 4.48 -8.26 2.71
CA MET A 263 3.43 -7.30 2.34
C MET A 263 2.10 -7.97 1.97
N ARG A 264 2.07 -9.26 1.68
CA ARG A 264 0.82 -9.98 1.42
C ARG A 264 -0.10 -9.98 2.64
N LEU A 265 0.46 -9.93 3.86
CA LEU A 265 -0.33 -9.87 5.10
C LEU A 265 -1.19 -8.58 5.17
N PRO A 266 -0.63 -7.36 5.12
CA PRO A 266 -1.44 -6.15 5.15
C PRO A 266 -2.33 -5.98 3.92
N ILE A 267 -1.89 -6.41 2.73
CA ILE A 267 -2.71 -6.38 1.52
C ILE A 267 -3.94 -7.28 1.71
N GLN A 268 -3.75 -8.53 2.11
CA GLN A 268 -4.86 -9.47 2.33
C GLN A 268 -5.80 -8.97 3.41
N TYR A 269 -5.27 -8.41 4.50
CA TYR A 269 -6.11 -7.87 5.56
C TYR A 269 -6.97 -6.69 5.06
N ALA A 270 -6.43 -5.80 4.25
CA ALA A 270 -7.20 -4.71 3.65
C ALA A 270 -8.29 -5.23 2.70
N LEU A 271 -7.99 -6.26 1.89
CA LEU A 271 -8.97 -6.83 0.95
C LEU A 271 -10.12 -7.57 1.65
N TYR A 272 -9.88 -8.19 2.80
CA TYR A 272 -10.87 -8.99 3.51
C TYR A 272 -11.43 -8.35 4.78
N TYR A 273 -10.95 -7.17 5.16
CA TYR A 273 -11.40 -6.51 6.38
C TYR A 273 -12.92 -6.54 6.54
N PRO A 274 -13.44 -6.90 7.75
CA PRO A 274 -12.73 -7.16 9.01
C PRO A 274 -12.27 -8.62 9.21
N GLU A 275 -12.42 -9.49 8.23
CA GLU A 275 -12.09 -10.90 8.34
C GLU A 275 -10.59 -11.17 8.20
N ARG A 276 -10.13 -12.27 8.83
CA ARG A 276 -8.80 -12.84 8.60
C ARG A 276 -8.92 -14.10 7.79
N ARG A 277 -8.08 -14.21 6.74
CA ARG A 277 -8.01 -15.38 5.88
C ARG A 277 -6.67 -16.08 6.04
N PHE A 278 -6.63 -17.36 5.71
CA PHE A 278 -5.37 -18.10 5.67
C PHE A 278 -4.43 -17.43 4.65
N LEU A 279 -3.17 -17.25 5.04
CA LEU A 279 -2.09 -16.78 4.18
C LEU A 279 -0.94 -17.77 4.28
N ALA A 280 -0.54 -18.38 3.16
CA ALA A 280 0.62 -19.26 3.09
C ALA A 280 1.91 -18.46 3.26
N GLY A 281 2.86 -18.99 4.04
CA GLY A 281 4.16 -18.37 4.28
C GLY A 281 4.70 -18.66 5.67
N GLU A 282 5.86 -18.12 5.95
CA GLU A 282 6.52 -18.28 7.26
C GLU A 282 5.72 -17.60 8.37
N ARG A 283 5.86 -18.14 9.56
CA ARG A 283 5.30 -17.59 10.80
C ARG A 283 6.43 -17.14 11.71
N VAL A 284 6.15 -16.16 12.55
CA VAL A 284 7.11 -15.77 13.60
C VAL A 284 7.26 -16.95 14.54
N ASP A 285 8.51 -17.39 14.74
CA ASP A 285 8.88 -18.44 15.67
C ASP A 285 9.52 -17.79 16.91
N PHE A 286 8.81 -17.77 18.02
CA PHE A 286 9.30 -17.24 19.29
C PHE A 286 10.25 -18.19 20.02
N GLY A 287 10.51 -19.38 19.51
CA GLY A 287 11.47 -20.37 20.06
C GLY A 287 12.88 -20.20 19.51
N LYS A 288 13.08 -19.32 18.53
CA LYS A 288 14.38 -18.97 17.93
C LYS A 288 14.73 -17.51 18.28
#